data_598017e9af04441fb6cb054eca1002ed
#
_entry.id   598017e9af04441fb6cb054eca1002ed
#
_cell.length_a   1.000
_cell.length_b   1.000
_cell.length_c   1.000
_cell.angle_alpha   90.00
_cell.angle_beta   90.00
_cell.angle_gamma   90.00
#
_symmetry.space_group_name_H-M   'P 1'
#
loop_
_entity.id
_entity.type
_entity.pdbx_description
1 polymer ?
#
loop_
_entity_poly.entity_id
_entity_poly.type
_entity_poly.pdbx_seq_one_letter_code
_entity_poly.pdbx_strand_id
1 'polypeptide(L)'
;AQDERRLFISVITLGEIEKGIIKLRRDDPNRSHKLTAWLGKVEQRFAGRILPLDAAILRAWADLSGNAELAGRKLPVLDALLMATARCHGLTIVTRNIQDFSLFPHLYKPWP
;
A
#
# COMPACT_ATOMS: atom_id res chain seq x y z
N ALA A 1 -6.05 16.70 12.27
CA ALA A 1 -6.30 15.53 11.47
C ALA A 1 -5.84 15.74 10.03
N GLN A 2 -5.41 14.71 9.38
CA GLN A 2 -4.93 14.77 8.01
C GLN A 2 -6.10 14.94 7.03
N ASP A 3 -5.94 15.86 6.06
CA ASP A 3 -6.91 15.98 4.98
C ASP A 3 -6.80 14.76 4.08
N GLU A 4 -7.87 13.99 3.97
CA GLU A 4 -7.89 12.76 3.19
C GLU A 4 -7.49 13.00 1.73
N ARG A 5 -7.84 14.16 1.17
CA ARG A 5 -7.53 14.47 -0.23
C ARG A 5 -6.03 14.57 -0.51
N ARG A 6 -5.22 14.70 0.55
CA ARG A 6 -3.76 14.74 0.44
C ARG A 6 -3.11 13.38 0.64
N LEU A 7 -3.92 12.35 0.87
CA LEU A 7 -3.42 10.99 1.04
C LEU A 7 -3.47 10.24 -0.28
N PHE A 8 -2.43 9.48 -0.53
CA PHE A 8 -2.28 8.70 -1.75
C PHE A 8 -2.03 7.24 -1.38
N ILE A 9 -2.39 6.34 -2.26
CA ILE A 9 -2.17 4.92 -2.06
C ILE A 9 -1.41 4.36 -3.25
N SER A 10 -0.44 3.50 -2.99
CA SER A 10 0.33 2.86 -4.04
C SER A 10 -0.40 1.63 -4.57
N VAL A 11 -0.23 1.34 -5.87
CA VAL A 11 -0.70 0.09 -6.45
C VAL A 11 -0.13 -1.13 -5.70
N ILE A 12 1.05 -0.97 -5.08
CA ILE A 12 1.65 -2.02 -4.25
C ILE A 12 0.74 -2.36 -3.08
N THR A 13 0.26 -1.33 -2.38
CA THR A 13 -0.63 -1.53 -1.22
C THR A 13 -1.92 -2.20 -1.64
N LEU A 14 -2.50 -1.78 -2.77
CA LEU A 14 -3.72 -2.41 -3.29
C LEU A 14 -3.45 -3.87 -3.64
N GLY A 15 -2.32 -4.16 -4.26
CA GLY A 15 -1.94 -5.54 -4.58
C GLY A 15 -1.75 -6.41 -3.35
N GLU A 16 -1.14 -5.86 -2.30
CA GLU A 16 -0.96 -6.60 -1.04
C GLU A 16 -2.29 -6.89 -0.36
N ILE A 17 -3.20 -5.93 -0.38
CA ILE A 17 -4.54 -6.12 0.17
C ILE A 17 -5.26 -7.22 -0.61
N GLU A 18 -5.22 -7.17 -1.93
CA GLU A 18 -5.86 -8.17 -2.77
C GLU A 18 -5.27 -9.56 -2.55
N LYS A 19 -3.95 -9.65 -2.40
CA LYS A 19 -3.28 -10.91 -2.08
C LYS A 19 -3.79 -11.48 -0.76
N GLY A 20 -3.95 -10.64 0.26
CA GLY A 20 -4.50 -11.05 1.55
C GLY A 20 -5.93 -11.57 1.44
N ILE A 21 -6.74 -10.91 0.61
CA ILE A 21 -8.13 -11.32 0.36
C ILE A 21 -8.16 -12.70 -0.30
N ILE A 22 -7.32 -12.92 -1.31
CA ILE A 22 -7.23 -14.19 -2.01
C ILE A 22 -6.87 -15.32 -1.04
N LYS A 23 -5.95 -15.06 -0.12
CA LYS A 23 -5.54 -16.06 0.86
C LYS A 23 -6.66 -16.47 1.82
N LEU A 24 -7.66 -15.62 2.00
CA LEU A 24 -8.81 -15.94 2.86
C LEU A 24 -9.87 -16.78 2.18
N ARG A 25 -9.84 -16.89 0.85
CA ARG A 25 -10.94 -17.52 0.10
C ARG A 25 -11.28 -18.93 0.58
N ARG A 26 -10.25 -19.73 0.91
CA ARG A 26 -10.45 -21.11 1.33
C ARG A 26 -10.99 -21.20 2.75
N ASP A 27 -10.39 -20.47 3.68
CA ASP A 27 -10.67 -20.64 5.11
C ASP A 27 -11.80 -19.75 5.61
N ASP A 28 -12.01 -18.61 4.97
CA ASP A 28 -13.07 -17.67 5.37
C ASP A 28 -13.62 -16.95 4.14
N PRO A 29 -14.41 -17.65 3.30
CA PRO A 29 -14.93 -17.07 2.06
C PRO A 29 -15.86 -15.89 2.28
N ASN A 30 -16.62 -15.86 3.37
CA ASN A 30 -17.51 -14.75 3.64
C ASN A 30 -16.72 -13.46 3.91
N ARG A 31 -15.66 -13.57 4.70
CA ARG A 31 -14.79 -12.43 4.98
C ARG A 31 -14.07 -11.97 3.73
N SER A 32 -13.58 -12.92 2.93
CA SER A 32 -12.93 -12.61 1.66
C SER A 32 -13.87 -11.80 0.77
N HIS A 33 -15.13 -12.22 0.69
CA HIS A 33 -16.14 -11.53 -0.12
C HIS A 33 -16.39 -10.10 0.39
N LYS A 34 -16.52 -9.93 1.70
CA LYS A 34 -16.72 -8.60 2.29
C LYS A 34 -15.52 -7.68 2.05
N LEU A 35 -14.31 -8.23 2.15
CA LEU A 35 -13.10 -7.44 1.92
C LEU A 35 -12.93 -7.07 0.45
N THR A 36 -13.39 -7.92 -0.47
CA THR A 36 -13.41 -7.57 -1.90
C THR A 36 -14.29 -6.35 -2.14
N ALA A 37 -15.48 -6.32 -1.55
CA ALA A 37 -16.37 -5.18 -1.67
C ALA A 37 -15.76 -3.92 -1.04
N TRP A 38 -15.12 -4.07 0.11
CA TRP A 38 -14.44 -2.97 0.79
C TRP A 38 -13.29 -2.42 -0.06
N LEU A 39 -12.50 -3.30 -0.67
CA LEU A 39 -11.39 -2.88 -1.55
C LEU A 39 -11.90 -2.05 -2.73
N GLY A 40 -13.04 -2.46 -3.31
CA GLY A 40 -13.65 -1.68 -4.38
C GLY A 40 -14.01 -0.26 -3.93
N LYS A 41 -14.49 -0.11 -2.70
CA LYS A 41 -14.77 1.21 -2.14
C LYS A 41 -13.50 2.02 -1.92
N VAL A 42 -12.43 1.37 -1.48
CA VAL A 42 -11.12 2.03 -1.32
C VAL A 42 -10.64 2.55 -2.66
N GLU A 43 -10.71 1.74 -3.70
CA GLU A 43 -10.27 2.16 -5.03
C GLU A 43 -11.06 3.35 -5.54
N GLN A 44 -12.39 3.38 -5.32
CA GLN A 44 -13.22 4.50 -5.69
C GLN A 44 -12.86 5.76 -4.90
N ARG A 45 -12.62 5.59 -3.59
CA ARG A 45 -12.30 6.72 -2.72
C ARG A 45 -10.97 7.36 -3.08
N PHE A 46 -10.01 6.57 -3.54
CA PHE A 46 -8.70 7.05 -3.94
C PHE A 46 -8.58 7.28 -5.45
N ALA A 47 -9.68 7.27 -6.18
CA ALA A 47 -9.64 7.55 -7.61
C ALA A 47 -8.87 8.86 -7.88
N GLY A 48 -7.89 8.80 -8.78
CA GLY A 48 -7.01 9.95 -9.06
C GLY A 48 -5.86 10.10 -8.07
N ARG A 49 -5.82 9.29 -7.01
CA ARG A 49 -4.75 9.33 -6.00
C ARG A 49 -4.11 7.96 -5.80
N ILE A 50 -4.21 7.11 -6.80
CA ILE A 50 -3.55 5.81 -6.81
C ILE A 50 -2.26 5.97 -7.59
N LEU A 51 -1.13 5.73 -6.92
CA LEU A 51 0.19 5.94 -7.51
C LEU A 51 0.69 4.67 -8.18
N PRO A 52 0.96 4.71 -9.49
CA PRO A 52 1.53 3.57 -10.20
C PRO A 52 3.02 3.44 -9.93
N LEU A 53 3.60 2.32 -10.31
CA LEU A 53 5.05 2.15 -10.36
C LEU A 53 5.55 2.63 -11.71
N ASP A 54 6.53 3.52 -11.69
CA ASP A 54 7.14 4.03 -12.91
C ASP A 54 8.66 3.94 -12.84
N ALA A 55 9.33 4.39 -13.92
CA ALA A 55 10.79 4.31 -14.02
C ALA A 55 11.48 5.10 -12.90
N ALA A 56 10.95 6.27 -12.54
CA ALA A 56 11.55 7.09 -11.50
C ALA A 56 11.50 6.38 -10.16
N ILE A 57 10.38 5.74 -9.84
CA ILE A 57 10.24 4.98 -8.60
C ILE A 57 11.18 3.79 -8.58
N LEU A 58 11.32 3.07 -9.70
CA LEU A 58 12.21 1.92 -9.75
C LEU A 58 13.67 2.34 -9.64
N ARG A 59 14.04 3.50 -10.17
CA ARG A 59 15.40 4.02 -9.98
C ARG A 59 15.66 4.39 -8.53
N ALA A 60 14.70 5.01 -7.86
CA ALA A 60 14.81 5.32 -6.44
C ALA A 60 14.89 4.04 -5.60
N TRP A 61 14.11 3.03 -5.97
CA TRP A 61 14.19 1.72 -5.33
C TRP A 61 15.56 1.09 -5.51
N ALA A 62 16.10 1.14 -6.72
CA ALA A 62 17.44 0.58 -6.99
C ALA A 62 18.51 1.27 -6.15
N ASP A 63 18.43 2.60 -6.02
CA ASP A 63 19.35 3.37 -5.20
C ASP A 63 19.23 2.97 -3.73
N LEU A 64 18.01 2.94 -3.19
CA LEU A 64 17.76 2.54 -1.79
C LEU A 64 18.25 1.12 -1.52
N SER A 65 17.83 0.18 -2.35
CA SER A 65 18.11 -1.23 -2.12
C SER A 65 19.57 -1.57 -2.38
N GLY A 66 20.15 -0.99 -3.44
CA GLY A 66 21.55 -1.22 -3.77
C GLY A 66 22.48 -0.71 -2.68
N ASN A 67 22.23 0.50 -2.20
CA ASN A 67 23.05 1.08 -1.13
C ASN A 67 22.89 0.31 0.18
N ALA A 68 21.67 -0.15 0.49
CA ALA A 68 21.46 -0.97 1.69
C ALA A 68 22.24 -2.29 1.59
N GLU A 69 22.21 -2.94 0.44
CA GLU A 69 22.94 -4.20 0.25
C GLU A 69 24.45 -3.99 0.32
N LEU A 70 24.96 -2.88 -0.22
CA LEU A 70 26.37 -2.52 -0.07
C LEU A 70 26.76 -2.33 1.40
N ALA A 71 25.81 -1.88 2.21
CA ALA A 71 26.03 -1.71 3.65
C ALA A 71 25.71 -2.99 4.45
N GLY A 72 25.48 -4.11 3.78
CA GLY A 72 25.23 -5.39 4.44
C GLY A 72 23.79 -5.60 4.89
N ARG A 73 22.84 -4.82 4.39
CA ARG A 73 21.43 -4.95 4.77
C ARG A 73 20.57 -5.23 3.54
N LYS A 74 19.60 -6.12 3.71
CA LYS A 74 18.66 -6.42 2.63
C LYS A 74 17.27 -5.91 3.04
N LEU A 75 16.76 -4.96 2.28
CA LEU A 75 15.42 -4.42 2.52
C LEU A 75 14.37 -5.33 1.89
N PRO A 76 13.23 -5.55 2.56
CA PRO A 76 12.12 -6.24 1.93
C PRO A 76 11.70 -5.49 0.66
N VAL A 77 11.45 -6.21 -0.42
CA VAL A 77 11.25 -5.61 -1.73
C VAL A 77 10.07 -4.64 -1.75
N LEU A 78 8.91 -5.08 -1.24
CA LEU A 78 7.72 -4.24 -1.28
C LEU A 78 7.85 -3.02 -0.39
N ASP A 79 8.46 -3.17 0.79
CA ASP A 79 8.69 -2.03 1.68
C ASP A 79 9.62 -1.01 1.03
N ALA A 80 10.69 -1.49 0.38
CA ALA A 80 11.62 -0.59 -0.31
C ALA A 80 10.94 0.14 -1.47
N LEU A 81 10.05 -0.53 -2.19
CA LEU A 81 9.28 0.10 -3.26
C LEU A 81 8.33 1.18 -2.72
N LEU A 82 7.70 0.93 -1.58
CA LEU A 82 6.86 1.94 -0.94
C LEU A 82 7.68 3.14 -0.47
N MET A 83 8.85 2.91 0.11
CA MET A 83 9.75 3.98 0.50
C MET A 83 10.20 4.80 -0.71
N ALA A 84 10.52 4.14 -1.81
CA ALA A 84 10.90 4.82 -3.04
C ALA A 84 9.76 5.66 -3.61
N THR A 85 8.53 5.13 -3.55
CA THR A 85 7.34 5.85 -3.99
C THR A 85 7.13 7.12 -3.16
N ALA A 86 7.23 7.00 -1.84
CA ALA A 86 7.10 8.15 -0.95
C ALA A 86 8.18 9.20 -1.23
N ARG A 87 9.43 8.75 -1.42
CA ARG A 87 10.54 9.65 -1.71
C ARG A 87 10.32 10.42 -3.02
N CYS A 88 9.90 9.73 -4.08
CA CYS A 88 9.72 10.36 -5.39
C CYS A 88 8.60 11.40 -5.39
N HIS A 89 7.53 11.15 -4.65
CA HIS A 89 6.37 12.03 -4.66
C HIS A 89 6.34 13.03 -3.52
N GLY A 90 7.14 12.80 -2.47
CA GLY A 90 7.12 13.67 -1.30
C GLY A 90 5.76 13.73 -0.62
N LEU A 91 5.02 12.62 -0.66
CA LEU A 91 3.63 12.55 -0.22
C LEU A 91 3.47 11.61 0.96
N THR A 92 2.39 11.80 1.71
CA THR A 92 1.95 10.84 2.71
C THR A 92 1.20 9.72 1.99
N ILE A 93 1.72 8.50 2.11
CA ILE A 93 1.16 7.33 1.43
C ILE A 93 0.57 6.37 2.44
N VAL A 94 -0.66 5.94 2.18
CA VAL A 94 -1.30 4.90 3.00
C VAL A 94 -0.62 3.57 2.70
N THR A 95 -0.19 2.87 3.75
CA THR A 95 0.44 1.57 3.60
C THR A 95 -0.48 0.49 4.16
N ARG A 96 -0.07 -0.77 4.00
CA ARG A 96 -0.80 -1.90 4.55
C ARG A 96 -0.67 -1.98 6.07
N ASN A 97 0.21 -1.23 6.67
CA ASN A 97 0.39 -1.21 8.12
C ASN A 97 -0.90 -0.76 8.79
N ILE A 98 -1.36 -1.53 9.76
CA ILE A 98 -2.60 -1.23 10.50
C ILE A 98 -2.58 0.16 11.10
N GLN A 99 -1.42 0.62 11.58
CA GLN A 99 -1.30 1.95 12.16
C GLN A 99 -1.64 3.04 11.17
N ASP A 100 -1.32 2.82 9.89
CA ASP A 100 -1.64 3.79 8.86
C ASP A 100 -3.13 3.78 8.53
N PHE A 101 -3.78 2.62 8.64
CA PHE A 101 -5.22 2.53 8.43
C PHE A 101 -6.01 3.27 9.51
N SER A 102 -5.42 3.56 10.64
CA SER A 102 -6.10 4.35 11.67
C SER A 102 -6.44 5.76 11.20
N LEU A 103 -5.81 6.23 10.14
CA LEU A 103 -6.15 7.52 9.53
C LEU A 103 -7.53 7.50 8.86
N PHE A 104 -8.07 6.30 8.60
CA PHE A 104 -9.35 6.12 7.95
C PHE A 104 -10.20 5.14 8.77
N PRO A 105 -10.66 5.55 9.96
CA PRO A 105 -11.35 4.62 10.86
C PRO A 105 -12.59 3.97 10.24
N HIS A 106 -13.23 4.64 9.30
CA HIS A 106 -14.40 4.10 8.62
C HIS A 106 -14.05 3.12 7.49
N LEU A 107 -12.78 3.03 7.09
CA LEU A 107 -12.32 2.12 6.04
C LEU A 107 -11.64 0.87 6.60
N TYR A 108 -11.00 0.96 7.75
CA TYR A 108 -10.19 -0.14 8.25
C TYR A 108 -10.94 -1.17 9.08
N LYS A 109 -12.18 -0.88 9.47
CA LYS A 109 -12.96 -1.77 10.35
C LYS A 109 -13.07 -3.21 9.86
N PRO A 110 -13.30 -3.46 8.56
CA PRO A 110 -13.36 -4.85 8.08
C PRO A 110 -12.02 -5.56 8.11
N TRP A 111 -10.94 -4.82 8.25
CA TRP A 111 -9.60 -5.40 8.23
C TRP A 111 -9.24 -5.97 9.60
N PRO A 112 -8.66 -7.21 9.67
CA PRO A 112 -8.31 -7.83 10.95
C PRO A 112 -7.23 -7.11 11.71
#